data_2a37aa93c541791c9b211404931ba74c
#
_entry.id   2a37aa93c541791c9b211404931ba74c
#
_cell.length_a   1.000
_cell.length_b   1.000
_cell.length_c   1.000
_cell.angle_alpha   90.00
_cell.angle_beta   90.00
_cell.angle_gamma   90.00
#
_symmetry.space_group_name_H-M   'P 1'
#
loop_
_entity.id
_entity.type
_entity.pdbx_description
1 polymer ?
#
loop_
_entity_poly.entity_id
_entity_poly.type
_entity_poly.pdbx_seq_one_letter_code
_entity_poly.pdbx_strand_id
1 'polypeptide(L)'
;MITSIDHAAIPVQAVEEMLAFYAALGCTVIENHPGLTYSVVFGNNKINFHTPSLWMQDSFSLRGRGAHPGCGDFCFVWNDSEAVLLNILKELGAVVEEGPVERIGGKDGGRAKGVSIYTRDPDMNLVEFIRYGN
;
A
#
# COMPACT_ATOMS: atom_id res chain seq x y z
N MET A 1 -21.73 -0.50 -14.04
CA MET A 1 -21.43 -1.46 -12.96
C MET A 1 -19.95 -1.39 -12.60
N ILE A 2 -19.62 -1.51 -11.32
CA ILE A 2 -18.22 -1.51 -10.88
C ILE A 2 -17.58 -2.84 -11.29
N THR A 3 -16.40 -2.78 -11.92
CA THR A 3 -15.67 -3.98 -12.39
C THR A 3 -14.38 -4.22 -11.63
N SER A 4 -13.72 -3.16 -11.19
CA SER A 4 -12.44 -3.26 -10.47
C SER A 4 -12.15 -1.94 -9.76
N ILE A 5 -11.14 -1.96 -8.89
CA ILE A 5 -10.55 -0.73 -8.37
C ILE A 5 -9.50 -0.26 -9.36
N ASP A 6 -9.59 0.99 -9.82
CA ASP A 6 -8.58 1.62 -10.67
C ASP A 6 -7.39 2.09 -9.82
N HIS A 7 -7.66 2.96 -8.88
CA HIS A 7 -6.64 3.44 -7.93
C HIS A 7 -7.29 3.87 -6.61
N ALA A 8 -6.47 3.99 -5.59
CA ALA A 8 -6.83 4.61 -4.33
C ALA A 8 -5.96 5.85 -4.13
N ALA A 9 -6.33 6.73 -3.21
CA ALA A 9 -5.52 7.88 -2.83
C ALA A 9 -5.47 8.02 -1.33
N ILE A 10 -4.29 8.33 -0.80
CA ILE A 10 -4.08 8.58 0.63
C ILE A 10 -3.18 9.80 0.83
N PRO A 11 -3.39 10.55 1.93
CA PRO A 11 -2.41 11.54 2.35
C PRO A 11 -1.18 10.84 2.92
N VAL A 12 -0.01 11.40 2.68
CA VAL A 12 1.25 10.90 3.22
C VAL A 12 1.98 12.02 3.96
N GLN A 13 2.74 11.64 5.00
CA GLN A 13 3.56 12.57 5.76
C GLN A 13 5.04 12.38 5.43
N ALA A 14 5.54 11.16 5.57
CA ALA A 14 6.94 10.81 5.31
C ALA A 14 7.11 10.44 3.83
N VAL A 15 7.08 11.44 2.94
CA VAL A 15 7.00 11.21 1.49
C VAL A 15 8.16 10.34 0.98
N GLU A 16 9.39 10.73 1.25
CA GLU A 16 10.57 10.02 0.73
C GLU A 16 10.63 8.58 1.24
N GLU A 17 10.38 8.38 2.53
CA GLU A 17 10.40 7.07 3.16
C GLU A 17 9.26 6.19 2.63
N MET A 18 8.09 6.76 2.41
CA MET A 18 6.95 6.05 1.82
C MET A 18 7.27 5.58 0.40
N LEU A 19 7.84 6.44 -0.42
CA LEU A 19 8.22 6.08 -1.79
C LEU A 19 9.30 4.99 -1.80
N ALA A 20 10.30 5.11 -0.93
CA ALA A 20 11.37 4.11 -0.83
C ALA A 20 10.84 2.75 -0.36
N PHE A 21 9.90 2.74 0.58
CA PHE A 21 9.28 1.53 1.09
C PHE A 21 8.60 0.73 -0.04
N TYR A 22 7.73 1.39 -0.79
CA TYR A 22 7.00 0.71 -1.87
C TYR A 22 7.87 0.39 -3.08
N ALA A 23 8.88 1.20 -3.37
CA ALA A 23 9.87 0.88 -4.41
C ALA A 23 10.63 -0.39 -4.07
N ALA A 24 11.04 -0.58 -2.82
CA ALA A 24 11.72 -1.80 -2.36
C ALA A 24 10.83 -3.05 -2.49
N LEU A 25 9.52 -2.88 -2.44
CA LEU A 25 8.54 -3.95 -2.60
C LEU A 25 8.15 -4.21 -4.06
N GLY A 26 8.80 -3.52 -4.99
CA GLY A 26 8.63 -3.74 -6.43
C GLY A 26 7.69 -2.77 -7.13
N CYS A 27 7.18 -1.77 -6.45
CA CYS A 27 6.34 -0.75 -7.09
C CYS A 27 7.18 0.20 -7.93
N THR A 28 6.60 0.69 -9.02
CA THR A 28 7.17 1.79 -9.81
C THR A 28 6.68 3.11 -9.22
N VAL A 29 7.59 4.04 -8.99
CA VAL A 29 7.27 5.37 -8.46
C VAL A 29 7.14 6.35 -9.61
N ILE A 30 6.05 7.13 -9.63
CA ILE A 30 5.79 8.19 -10.60
C ILE A 30 5.48 9.49 -9.87
N GLU A 31 6.10 10.58 -10.29
CA GLU A 31 5.70 11.92 -9.87
C GLU A 31 4.66 12.44 -10.86
N ASN A 32 3.41 12.58 -10.42
CA ASN A 32 2.31 13.01 -11.29
C ASN A 32 2.25 14.54 -11.42
N HIS A 33 2.32 15.24 -10.27
CA HIS A 33 2.34 16.70 -10.21
C HIS A 33 3.50 17.08 -9.28
N PRO A 34 4.50 17.83 -9.78
CA PRO A 34 5.73 18.11 -9.02
C PRO A 34 5.46 18.62 -7.60
N GLY A 35 5.99 17.91 -6.62
CA GLY A 35 5.87 18.24 -5.21
C GLY A 35 4.50 18.03 -4.57
N LEU A 36 3.46 17.70 -5.36
CA LEU A 36 2.09 17.59 -4.88
C LEU A 36 1.59 16.15 -4.80
N THR A 37 1.78 15.38 -5.88
CA THR A 37 1.30 13.99 -5.93
C THR A 37 2.34 13.07 -6.53
N TYR A 38 2.48 11.90 -5.90
CA TYR A 38 3.22 10.77 -6.43
C TYR A 38 2.28 9.58 -6.55
N SER A 39 2.66 8.58 -7.33
CA SER A 39 1.98 7.29 -7.34
C SER A 39 2.96 6.16 -7.14
N VAL A 40 2.54 5.13 -6.44
CA VAL A 40 3.20 3.84 -6.43
C VAL A 40 2.34 2.89 -7.26
N VAL A 41 2.94 2.35 -8.32
CA VAL A 41 2.24 1.57 -9.35
C VAL A 41 2.61 0.10 -9.22
N PHE A 42 1.61 -0.75 -9.26
CA PHE A 42 1.75 -2.20 -9.19
C PHE A 42 0.65 -2.86 -10.05
N GLY A 43 1.02 -3.83 -10.87
CA GLY A 43 0.06 -4.45 -11.80
C GLY A 43 -0.65 -3.40 -12.63
N ASN A 44 -1.96 -3.45 -12.66
CA ASN A 44 -2.82 -2.46 -13.36
C ASN A 44 -3.42 -1.42 -12.40
N ASN A 45 -2.89 -1.31 -11.20
CA ASN A 45 -3.40 -0.43 -10.16
C ASN A 45 -2.32 0.51 -9.66
N LYS A 46 -2.72 1.51 -8.93
CA LYS A 46 -1.80 2.41 -8.24
C LYS A 46 -2.45 2.98 -6.97
N ILE A 47 -1.62 3.49 -6.10
CA ILE A 47 -2.05 4.35 -5.00
C ILE A 47 -1.43 5.72 -5.23
N ASN A 48 -2.28 6.76 -5.26
CA ASN A 48 -1.84 8.14 -5.33
C ASN A 48 -1.51 8.62 -3.91
N PHE A 49 -0.33 9.20 -3.76
CA PHE A 49 0.11 9.83 -2.51
C PHE A 49 -0.08 11.34 -2.60
N HIS A 50 -0.93 11.88 -1.76
CA HIS A 50 -1.07 13.32 -1.59
C HIS A 50 -0.02 13.80 -0.59
N THR A 51 0.91 14.64 -1.03
CA THR A 51 1.97 15.16 -0.15
C THR A 51 1.42 16.21 0.81
N PRO A 52 2.13 16.56 1.90
CA PRO A 52 1.71 17.65 2.78
C PRO A 52 1.50 18.97 2.03
N SER A 53 2.30 19.25 0.99
CA SER A 53 2.11 20.45 0.16
C SER A 53 0.75 20.50 -0.53
N LEU A 54 0.10 19.35 -0.71
CA LEU A 54 -1.25 19.27 -1.27
C LEU A 54 -2.31 19.13 -0.18
N TRP A 55 -2.24 18.10 0.67
CA TRP A 55 -3.34 17.80 1.56
C TRP A 55 -3.49 18.81 2.70
N MET A 56 -2.46 19.60 3.02
CA MET A 56 -2.55 20.68 4.00
C MET A 56 -3.16 21.97 3.45
N GLN A 57 -3.43 22.05 2.15
CA GLN A 57 -4.10 23.21 1.56
C GLN A 57 -5.60 23.20 1.92
N ASP A 58 -6.09 24.29 2.50
CA ASP A 58 -7.51 24.42 2.87
C ASP A 58 -8.47 24.24 1.70
N SER A 59 -8.03 24.63 0.49
CA SER A 59 -8.81 24.51 -0.74
C SER A 59 -8.89 23.09 -1.29
N PHE A 60 -8.06 22.16 -0.80
CA PHE A 60 -8.03 20.79 -1.30
C PHE A 60 -9.09 19.94 -0.60
N SER A 61 -10.19 19.66 -1.29
CA SER A 61 -11.36 18.94 -0.77
C SER A 61 -11.57 17.54 -1.34
N LEU A 62 -10.88 17.20 -2.44
CA LEU A 62 -11.07 15.92 -3.14
C LEU A 62 -10.32 14.80 -2.46
N ARG A 63 -10.76 14.45 -1.25
CA ARG A 63 -10.21 13.39 -0.42
C ARG A 63 -11.30 12.83 0.50
N GLY A 64 -11.09 11.63 1.03
CA GLY A 64 -11.95 11.11 2.08
C GLY A 64 -11.99 12.06 3.27
N ARG A 65 -13.16 12.28 3.85
CA ARG A 65 -13.31 13.24 4.97
C ARG A 65 -12.49 12.86 6.20
N GLY A 66 -12.29 11.57 6.44
CA GLY A 66 -11.46 11.06 7.53
C GLY A 66 -10.01 10.81 7.13
N ALA A 67 -9.58 11.28 5.93
CA ALA A 67 -8.24 11.01 5.44
C ALA A 67 -7.18 11.78 6.22
N HIS A 68 -6.24 11.04 6.80
CA HIS A 68 -5.05 11.59 7.45
C HIS A 68 -3.91 10.58 7.26
N PRO A 69 -2.63 11.00 7.34
CA PRO A 69 -1.53 10.04 7.23
C PRO A 69 -1.68 8.89 8.23
N GLY A 70 -1.52 7.66 7.73
CA GLY A 70 -1.69 6.46 8.55
C GLY A 70 -3.11 5.88 8.56
N CYS A 71 -4.06 6.48 7.83
CA CYS A 71 -5.44 5.96 7.75
C CYS A 71 -5.62 4.79 6.81
N GLY A 72 -4.62 4.44 6.01
CA GLY A 72 -4.72 3.37 5.02
C GLY A 72 -4.67 1.98 5.63
N ASP A 73 -5.38 1.06 4.97
CA ASP A 73 -5.41 -0.36 5.28
C ASP A 73 -5.49 -1.10 3.95
N PHE A 74 -4.37 -1.68 3.53
CA PHE A 74 -4.24 -2.27 2.19
C PHE A 74 -3.83 -3.73 2.27
N CYS A 75 -4.39 -4.53 1.38
CA CYS A 75 -3.92 -5.88 1.15
C CYS A 75 -3.41 -6.01 -0.28
N PHE A 76 -2.12 -6.34 -0.42
CA PHE A 76 -1.48 -6.56 -1.70
C PHE A 76 -1.30 -8.05 -1.94
N VAL A 77 -1.47 -8.47 -3.19
CA VAL A 77 -1.10 -9.84 -3.58
C VAL A 77 0.42 -9.88 -3.77
N TRP A 78 1.07 -10.72 -2.99
CA TRP A 78 2.52 -10.93 -3.09
C TRP A 78 2.80 -12.09 -4.04
N ASN A 79 3.60 -11.83 -5.06
CA ASN A 79 3.86 -12.80 -6.14
C ASN A 79 5.30 -13.33 -6.10
N ASP A 80 5.82 -13.58 -4.90
CA ASP A 80 7.12 -14.20 -4.70
C ASP A 80 7.06 -15.05 -3.43
N SER A 81 8.19 -15.61 -3.00
CA SER A 81 8.26 -16.41 -1.78
C SER A 81 8.08 -15.56 -0.53
N GLU A 82 7.64 -16.21 0.54
CA GLU A 82 7.58 -15.59 1.86
C GLU A 82 8.95 -15.13 2.33
N ALA A 83 9.98 -15.95 2.05
CA ALA A 83 11.35 -15.63 2.48
C ALA A 83 11.86 -14.34 1.84
N VAL A 84 11.56 -14.09 0.56
CA VAL A 84 11.91 -12.85 -0.11
C VAL A 84 11.20 -11.67 0.53
N LEU A 85 9.90 -11.79 0.80
CA LEU A 85 9.15 -10.73 1.47
C LEU A 85 9.74 -10.40 2.85
N LEU A 86 9.94 -11.42 3.68
CA LEU A 86 10.48 -11.22 5.03
C LEU A 86 11.86 -10.57 5.03
N ASN A 87 12.70 -10.92 4.04
CA ASN A 87 14.01 -10.32 3.90
C ASN A 87 13.92 -8.82 3.54
N ILE A 88 13.04 -8.46 2.60
CA ILE A 88 12.82 -7.06 2.22
C ILE A 88 12.31 -6.26 3.42
N LEU A 89 11.31 -6.79 4.13
CA LEU A 89 10.75 -6.12 5.31
C LEU A 89 11.82 -5.91 6.39
N LYS A 90 12.67 -6.91 6.61
CA LYS A 90 13.79 -6.80 7.55
C LYS A 90 14.76 -5.69 7.16
N GLU A 91 15.14 -5.61 5.89
CA GLU A 91 16.04 -4.57 5.39
C GLU A 91 15.41 -3.17 5.52
N LEU A 92 14.10 -3.07 5.38
CA LEU A 92 13.36 -1.82 5.58
C LEU A 92 13.14 -1.46 7.05
N GLY A 93 13.48 -2.35 7.98
CA GLY A 93 13.19 -2.16 9.40
C GLY A 93 11.71 -2.28 9.73
N ALA A 94 10.91 -2.87 8.84
CA ALA A 94 9.48 -3.09 9.04
C ALA A 94 9.26 -4.36 9.86
N VAL A 95 8.51 -4.22 10.96
CA VAL A 95 8.22 -5.33 11.87
C VAL A 95 6.97 -6.07 11.42
N VAL A 96 7.04 -7.40 11.36
CA VAL A 96 5.87 -8.24 11.14
C VAL A 96 5.02 -8.23 12.41
N GLU A 97 3.80 -7.69 12.33
CA GLU A 97 2.89 -7.64 13.47
C GLU A 97 2.10 -8.94 13.63
N GLU A 98 1.74 -9.57 12.53
CA GLU A 98 1.01 -10.83 12.53
C GLU A 98 1.31 -11.61 11.26
N GLY A 99 1.25 -12.91 11.39
CA GLY A 99 1.43 -13.83 10.28
C GLY A 99 2.76 -14.60 10.31
N PRO A 100 2.87 -15.61 9.44
CA PRO A 100 1.89 -16.01 8.43
C PRO A 100 0.59 -16.56 9.04
N VAL A 101 -0.54 -16.16 8.47
CA VAL A 101 -1.86 -16.55 8.95
C VAL A 101 -2.83 -16.71 7.77
N GLU A 102 -3.72 -17.70 7.83
CA GLU A 102 -4.71 -17.89 6.78
C GLU A 102 -5.75 -16.75 6.79
N ARG A 103 -6.02 -16.21 5.60
CA ARG A 103 -7.05 -15.18 5.37
C ARG A 103 -7.82 -15.49 4.11
N ILE A 104 -9.02 -14.94 4.03
CA ILE A 104 -9.86 -15.01 2.82
C ILE A 104 -9.67 -13.70 2.08
N GLY A 105 -9.18 -13.80 0.84
CA GLY A 105 -8.93 -12.64 0.01
C GLY A 105 -9.96 -12.44 -1.10
N GLY A 106 -9.66 -11.49 -1.99
CA GLY A 106 -10.62 -11.04 -3.00
C GLY A 106 -10.78 -11.95 -4.22
N LYS A 107 -9.88 -12.90 -4.43
CA LYS A 107 -9.98 -13.84 -5.56
C LYS A 107 -11.13 -14.84 -5.35
N ASP A 108 -11.50 -15.53 -6.42
CA ASP A 108 -12.59 -16.53 -6.43
C ASP A 108 -13.87 -15.97 -5.81
N GLY A 109 -14.31 -14.83 -6.32
CA GLY A 109 -15.53 -14.17 -5.85
C GLY A 109 -15.49 -13.75 -4.38
N GLY A 110 -14.29 -13.45 -3.86
CA GLY A 110 -14.09 -13.04 -2.48
C GLY A 110 -14.02 -14.20 -1.49
N ARG A 111 -13.73 -15.41 -1.96
CA ARG A 111 -13.69 -16.62 -1.12
C ARG A 111 -12.35 -17.33 -1.11
N ALA A 112 -11.37 -16.87 -1.90
CA ALA A 112 -10.09 -17.56 -1.99
C ALA A 112 -9.31 -17.47 -0.69
N LYS A 113 -8.80 -18.61 -0.24
CA LYS A 113 -7.90 -18.67 0.90
C LYS A 113 -6.48 -18.37 0.47
N GLY A 114 -5.80 -17.56 1.26
CA GLY A 114 -4.40 -17.26 1.10
C GLY A 114 -3.71 -17.19 2.45
N VAL A 115 -2.42 -16.93 2.43
CA VAL A 115 -1.61 -16.77 3.64
C VAL A 115 -1.10 -15.34 3.67
N SER A 116 -1.37 -14.65 4.78
CA SER A 116 -1.08 -13.22 4.92
C SER A 116 -0.03 -12.93 5.98
N ILE A 117 0.72 -11.87 5.71
CA ILE A 117 1.67 -11.25 6.65
C ILE A 117 1.29 -9.77 6.75
N TYR A 118 1.26 -9.25 7.97
CA TYR A 118 0.90 -7.86 8.28
C TYR A 118 2.10 -7.08 8.78
N THR A 119 2.24 -5.85 8.30
CA THR A 119 3.25 -4.89 8.76
C THR A 119 2.72 -3.47 8.67
N ARG A 120 3.57 -2.48 8.96
CA ARG A 120 3.27 -1.06 8.82
C ARG A 120 4.25 -0.42 7.85
N ASP A 121 3.75 0.49 7.02
CA ASP A 121 4.60 1.35 6.23
C ASP A 121 5.14 2.53 7.08
N PRO A 122 6.01 3.40 6.54
CA PRO A 122 6.57 4.50 7.33
C PRO A 122 5.56 5.48 7.92
N ASP A 123 4.39 5.65 7.30
CA ASP A 123 3.32 6.48 7.84
C ASP A 123 2.37 5.71 8.77
N MET A 124 2.67 4.44 9.06
CA MET A 124 1.89 3.56 9.94
C MET A 124 0.57 3.10 9.33
N ASN A 125 0.40 3.16 8.00
CA ASN A 125 -0.70 2.46 7.35
C ASN A 125 -0.54 0.96 7.59
N LEU A 126 -1.65 0.26 7.77
CA LEU A 126 -1.62 -1.20 7.85
C LEU A 126 -1.43 -1.78 6.45
N VAL A 127 -0.45 -2.65 6.31
CA VAL A 127 -0.14 -3.31 5.04
C VAL A 127 -0.17 -4.81 5.23
N GLU A 128 -1.04 -5.45 4.50
CA GLU A 128 -1.15 -6.90 4.43
C GLU A 128 -0.60 -7.39 3.09
N PHE A 129 0.15 -8.47 3.12
CA PHE A 129 0.60 -9.16 1.91
C PHE A 129 -0.01 -10.55 1.91
N ILE A 130 -0.89 -10.81 0.94
CA ILE A 130 -1.51 -12.13 0.81
C ILE A 130 -0.87 -12.91 -0.34
N ARG A 131 -0.54 -14.18 -0.08
CA ARG A 131 -0.07 -15.12 -1.09
C ARG A 131 -1.11 -16.19 -1.30
N TYR A 132 -1.44 -16.43 -2.57
CA TYR A 132 -2.31 -17.51 -2.96
C TYR A 132 -1.49 -18.67 -3.51
N GLY A 133 -2.05 -19.87 -3.38
CA GLY A 133 -1.39 -21.07 -3.82
C GLY A 133 -0.38 -21.61 -2.79
N ASN A 134 0.51 -22.42 -3.28
CA ASN A 134 1.47 -23.13 -2.44
C ASN A 134 2.78 -22.39 -2.27
#